data_a4a366211d48ac1a3e9a1a07f4da8aee
#
_entry.id   a4a366211d48ac1a3e9a1a07f4da8aee
#
_cell.length_a   1.000
_cell.length_b   1.000
_cell.length_c   1.000
_cell.angle_alpha   90.00
_cell.angle_beta   90.00
_cell.angle_gamma   90.00
#
_symmetry.space_group_name_H-M   'P 1'
#
loop_
_entity.id
_entity.type
_entity.pdbx_description
1 polymer ?
#
loop_
_entity_poly.entity_id
_entity_poly.type
_entity_poly.pdbx_seq_one_letter_code
_entity_poly.pdbx_strand_id
1 'polypeptide(L)'
;MRDDCKEKVDETLKALELSDYRERHPASLSGGQKQRVTIGAAIVKGSPVIYFDEPTSGLDYDSMVRVSNLIEQLSNSGVIVFVVSHDFEFIVRTCTEVVQLDDHGAIQNHRLSPGILKTLSEKYFN
;
A
#
# COMPACT_ATOMS: atom_id res chain seq x y z
N MET A 1 -16.38 12.14 19.68
CA MET A 1 -16.12 11.37 18.45
C MET A 1 -17.42 10.61 18.15
N ARG A 2 -17.91 10.68 16.92
CA ARG A 2 -19.14 9.98 16.54
C ARG A 2 -18.90 8.47 16.62
N ASP A 3 -19.91 7.70 17.02
CA ASP A 3 -19.79 6.24 17.18
C ASP A 3 -19.31 5.55 15.90
N ASP A 4 -19.78 5.98 14.73
CA ASP A 4 -19.36 5.48 13.40
C ASP A 4 -17.85 5.66 13.16
N CYS A 5 -17.25 6.74 13.66
CA CYS A 5 -15.81 7.00 13.49
C CYS A 5 -14.98 6.08 14.38
N LYS A 6 -15.46 5.81 15.57
CA LYS A 6 -14.81 4.90 16.53
C LYS A 6 -14.83 3.47 16.00
N GLU A 7 -15.98 3.02 15.51
CA GLU A 7 -16.14 1.69 14.91
C GLU A 7 -15.20 1.50 13.71
N LYS A 8 -15.14 2.47 12.81
CA LYS A 8 -14.23 2.44 11.65
C LYS A 8 -12.75 2.39 12.06
N VAL A 9 -12.37 3.12 13.12
CA VAL A 9 -11.01 3.05 13.68
C VAL A 9 -10.73 1.65 14.24
N ASP A 10 -11.65 1.08 15.00
CA ASP A 10 -11.48 -0.24 15.62
C ASP A 10 -11.38 -1.35 14.58
N GLU A 11 -12.21 -1.32 13.54
CA GLU A 11 -12.15 -2.24 12.41
C GLU A 11 -10.81 -2.10 11.66
N THR A 12 -10.36 -0.87 11.43
CA THR A 12 -9.09 -0.60 10.74
C THR A 12 -7.91 -1.11 11.55
N LEU A 13 -7.87 -0.85 12.86
CA LEU A 13 -6.81 -1.36 13.74
C LEU A 13 -6.77 -2.89 13.75
N LYS A 14 -7.94 -3.53 13.76
CA LYS A 14 -8.03 -4.99 13.70
C LYS A 14 -7.51 -5.54 12.36
N ALA A 15 -7.92 -4.96 11.24
CA ALA A 15 -7.46 -5.36 9.90
C ALA A 15 -5.94 -5.20 9.73
N LEU A 16 -5.36 -4.19 10.39
CA LEU A 16 -3.92 -3.91 10.37
C LEU A 16 -3.13 -4.67 11.45
N GLU A 17 -3.78 -5.48 12.27
CA GLU A 17 -3.16 -6.14 13.43
C GLU A 17 -2.48 -5.15 14.40
N LEU A 18 -3.13 -4.02 14.64
CA LEU A 18 -2.64 -2.95 15.51
C LEU A 18 -3.48 -2.76 16.78
N SER A 19 -4.49 -3.58 17.03
CA SER A 19 -5.40 -3.43 18.17
C SER A 19 -4.67 -3.38 19.53
N ASP A 20 -3.64 -4.20 19.71
CA ASP A 20 -2.84 -4.25 20.95
C ASP A 20 -1.93 -3.05 21.13
N TYR A 21 -1.76 -2.24 20.10
CA TYR A 21 -0.89 -1.05 20.09
C TYR A 21 -1.66 0.26 20.17
N ARG A 22 -2.98 0.19 20.31
CA ARG A 22 -3.88 1.36 20.29
C ARG A 22 -3.44 2.49 21.22
N GLU A 23 -3.05 2.14 22.45
CA GLU A 23 -2.65 3.11 23.49
C GLU A 23 -1.14 3.36 23.52
N ARG A 24 -0.39 2.80 22.59
CA ARG A 24 1.05 2.98 22.54
C ARG A 24 1.43 4.30 21.88
N HIS A 25 2.47 4.92 22.41
CA HIS A 25 3.04 6.11 21.78
C HIS A 25 3.65 5.74 20.43
N PRO A 26 3.40 6.51 19.35
CA PRO A 26 3.90 6.20 17.99
C PRO A 26 5.41 5.96 17.92
N ALA A 27 6.21 6.66 18.74
CA ALA A 27 7.66 6.47 18.80
C ALA A 27 8.08 5.06 19.24
N SER A 28 7.24 4.36 20.01
CA SER A 28 7.51 3.00 20.50
C SER A 28 7.20 1.89 19.51
N LEU A 29 6.62 2.25 18.36
CA LEU A 29 6.25 1.29 17.32
C LEU A 29 7.45 0.93 16.45
N SER A 30 7.46 -0.32 15.96
CA SER A 30 8.42 -0.76 14.93
C SER A 30 8.19 -0.01 13.62
N GLY A 31 9.17 -0.06 12.69
CA GLY A 31 9.02 0.53 11.36
C GLY A 31 7.80 0.01 10.61
N GLY A 32 7.57 -1.31 10.62
CA GLY A 32 6.41 -1.92 9.99
C GLY A 32 5.08 -1.54 10.64
N GLN A 33 5.06 -1.41 11.97
CA GLN A 33 3.86 -0.94 12.68
C GLN A 33 3.55 0.52 12.34
N LYS A 34 4.55 1.40 12.29
CA LYS A 34 4.39 2.79 11.84
C LYS A 34 3.84 2.88 10.43
N GLN A 35 4.36 2.05 9.52
CA GLN A 35 3.88 1.98 8.15
C GLN A 35 2.40 1.60 8.10
N ARG A 36 1.99 0.58 8.85
CA ARG A 36 0.58 0.16 8.93
C ARG A 36 -0.31 1.25 9.56
N VAL A 37 0.17 2.00 10.54
CA VAL A 37 -0.57 3.16 11.11
C VAL A 37 -0.82 4.22 10.04
N THR A 38 0.16 4.51 9.19
CA THR A 38 0.02 5.47 8.09
C THR A 38 -1.05 5.01 7.09
N ILE A 39 -1.04 3.73 6.73
CA ILE A 39 -2.07 3.13 5.87
C ILE A 39 -3.45 3.23 6.54
N GLY A 40 -3.54 2.90 7.82
CA GLY A 40 -4.78 2.99 8.59
C GLY A 40 -5.34 4.40 8.65
N ALA A 41 -4.50 5.40 8.83
CA ALA A 41 -4.92 6.79 8.81
C ALA A 41 -5.54 7.20 7.45
N ALA A 42 -4.98 6.75 6.35
CA ALA A 42 -5.53 6.98 5.01
C ALA A 42 -6.90 6.30 4.83
N ILE A 43 -7.04 5.06 5.32
CA ILE A 43 -8.31 4.30 5.29
C ILE A 43 -9.40 5.03 6.10
N VAL A 44 -9.10 5.42 7.34
CA VAL A 44 -10.06 6.09 8.22
C VAL A 44 -10.50 7.43 7.65
N LYS A 45 -9.56 8.17 7.04
CA LYS A 45 -9.86 9.43 6.37
C LYS A 45 -10.87 9.28 5.22
N GLY A 46 -10.90 8.12 4.57
CA GLY A 46 -11.86 7.84 3.51
C GLY A 46 -11.61 8.61 2.23
N SER A 47 -10.36 8.89 1.90
CA SER A 47 -10.00 9.57 0.65
C SER A 47 -10.32 8.70 -0.56
N PRO A 48 -10.91 9.27 -1.64
CA PRO A 48 -11.20 8.50 -2.86
C PRO A 48 -9.94 8.15 -3.66
N VAL A 49 -8.85 8.86 -3.41
CA VAL A 49 -7.53 8.64 -4.02
C VAL A 49 -6.48 8.62 -2.91
N ILE A 50 -5.65 7.59 -2.91
CA ILE A 50 -4.55 7.43 -1.96
C ILE A 50 -3.26 7.20 -2.73
N TYR A 51 -2.19 7.83 -2.27
CA TYR A 51 -0.85 7.66 -2.79
C TYR A 51 0.06 7.08 -1.70
N PHE A 52 0.71 5.98 -2.01
CA PHE A 52 1.72 5.36 -1.16
C PHE A 52 3.10 5.42 -1.79
N ASP A 53 4.05 5.94 -1.05
CA ASP A 53 5.46 5.97 -1.43
C ASP A 53 6.24 4.93 -0.62
N GLU A 54 6.73 3.89 -1.32
CA GLU A 54 7.48 2.77 -0.74
C GLU A 54 6.79 2.11 0.48
N PRO A 55 5.53 1.67 0.36
CA PRO A 55 4.74 1.22 1.51
C PRO A 55 5.25 -0.08 2.14
N THR A 56 6.16 -0.79 1.47
CA THR A 56 6.74 -2.06 1.95
C THR A 56 8.20 -1.96 2.33
N SER A 57 8.78 -0.77 2.26
CA SER A 57 10.19 -0.55 2.61
C SER A 57 10.51 -1.01 4.04
N GLY A 58 11.50 -1.89 4.17
CA GLY A 58 11.92 -2.43 5.47
C GLY A 58 10.97 -3.45 6.10
N LEU A 59 9.94 -3.90 5.38
CA LEU A 59 9.03 -4.95 5.85
C LEU A 59 9.56 -6.35 5.49
N ASP A 60 9.25 -7.31 6.36
CA ASP A 60 9.37 -8.72 6.01
C ASP A 60 8.28 -9.15 5.02
N TYR A 61 8.42 -10.35 4.48
CA TYR A 61 7.49 -10.88 3.48
C TYR A 61 6.04 -10.93 3.96
N ASP A 62 5.80 -11.42 5.18
CA ASP A 62 4.44 -11.54 5.73
C ASP A 62 3.79 -10.17 5.91
N SER A 63 4.54 -9.18 6.36
CA SER A 63 4.07 -7.80 6.48
C SER A 63 3.81 -7.17 5.12
N MET A 64 4.64 -7.43 4.11
CA MET A 64 4.41 -7.01 2.73
C MET A 64 3.11 -7.59 2.18
N VAL A 65 2.86 -8.89 2.40
CA VAL A 65 1.61 -9.55 1.97
C VAL A 65 0.39 -8.91 2.64
N ARG A 66 0.46 -8.57 3.93
CA ARG A 66 -0.64 -7.88 4.62
C ARG A 66 -0.93 -6.51 4.02
N VAL A 67 0.11 -5.72 3.73
CA VAL A 67 -0.03 -4.41 3.07
C VAL A 67 -0.64 -4.57 1.68
N SER A 68 -0.19 -5.55 0.91
CA SER A 68 -0.75 -5.88 -0.41
C SER A 68 -2.25 -6.17 -0.33
N ASN A 69 -2.66 -7.04 0.59
CA ASN A 69 -4.07 -7.40 0.77
C ASN A 69 -4.94 -6.19 1.17
N LEU A 70 -4.41 -5.29 2.00
CA LEU A 70 -5.11 -4.06 2.39
C LEU A 70 -5.31 -3.11 1.20
N ILE A 71 -4.28 -2.94 0.37
CA ILE A 71 -4.36 -2.11 -0.84
C ILE A 71 -5.38 -2.70 -1.83
N GLU A 72 -5.39 -4.02 -1.99
CA GLU A 72 -6.38 -4.71 -2.82
C GLU A 72 -7.81 -4.48 -2.31
N GLN A 73 -8.04 -4.60 -1.00
CA GLN A 73 -9.34 -4.30 -0.39
C GLN A 73 -9.77 -2.86 -0.62
N LEU A 74 -8.87 -1.89 -0.48
CA LEU A 74 -9.13 -0.48 -0.78
C LEU A 74 -9.54 -0.28 -2.24
N SER A 75 -8.80 -0.87 -3.16
CA SER A 75 -9.09 -0.80 -4.60
C SER A 75 -10.46 -1.42 -4.91
N ASN A 76 -10.77 -2.58 -4.34
CA ASN A 76 -12.06 -3.27 -4.51
C ASN A 76 -13.23 -2.46 -3.92
N SER A 77 -12.99 -1.60 -2.94
CA SER A 77 -14.00 -0.68 -2.39
C SER A 77 -14.19 0.60 -3.22
N GLY A 78 -13.50 0.74 -4.35
CA GLY A 78 -13.61 1.87 -5.26
C GLY A 78 -12.60 2.99 -5.02
N VAL A 79 -11.62 2.80 -4.14
CA VAL A 79 -10.52 3.75 -3.93
C VAL A 79 -9.47 3.59 -5.03
N ILE A 80 -9.06 4.70 -5.63
CA ILE A 80 -7.92 4.71 -6.56
C ILE A 80 -6.64 4.75 -5.74
N VAL A 81 -5.78 3.76 -5.91
CA VAL A 81 -4.52 3.66 -5.17
C VAL A 81 -3.34 3.76 -6.13
N PHE A 82 -2.50 4.75 -5.90
CA PHE A 82 -1.20 4.89 -6.55
C PHE A 82 -0.10 4.41 -5.60
N VAL A 83 0.82 3.60 -6.13
CA VAL A 83 1.97 3.10 -5.38
C VAL A 83 3.25 3.42 -6.14
N VAL A 84 4.21 3.98 -5.46
CA VAL A 84 5.61 4.01 -5.91
C VAL A 84 6.37 2.96 -5.12
N SER A 85 7.02 2.03 -5.83
CA SER A 85 7.81 0.98 -5.20
C SER A 85 8.91 0.50 -6.13
N HIS A 86 10.02 0.06 -5.56
CA HIS A 86 11.08 -0.68 -6.24
C HIS A 86 11.06 -2.18 -5.90
N ASP A 87 10.05 -2.64 -5.17
CA ASP A 87 9.82 -4.05 -4.86
C ASP A 87 8.98 -4.70 -5.98
N PHE A 88 9.66 -5.46 -6.84
CA PHE A 88 9.03 -6.12 -7.99
C PHE A 88 7.94 -7.10 -7.58
N GLU A 89 8.19 -7.90 -6.54
CA GLU A 89 7.22 -8.88 -6.05
C GLU A 89 5.95 -8.21 -5.52
N PHE A 90 6.10 -7.13 -4.78
CA PHE A 90 4.99 -6.33 -4.32
C PHE A 90 4.18 -5.71 -5.47
N ILE A 91 4.84 -5.17 -6.49
CA ILE A 91 4.18 -4.61 -7.68
C ILE A 91 3.38 -5.69 -8.41
N VAL A 92 3.99 -6.84 -8.66
CA VAL A 92 3.32 -7.98 -9.36
C VAL A 92 2.10 -8.47 -8.59
N ARG A 93 2.21 -8.52 -7.27
CA ARG A 93 1.14 -9.01 -6.40
C ARG A 93 -0.02 -8.02 -6.25
N THR A 94 0.29 -6.73 -6.23
CA THR A 94 -0.65 -5.70 -5.75
C THR A 94 -1.24 -4.87 -6.88
N CYS A 95 -0.45 -4.56 -7.90
CA CYS A 95 -0.82 -3.63 -8.94
C CYS A 95 -1.53 -4.30 -10.11
N THR A 96 -2.47 -3.60 -10.74
CA THR A 96 -3.15 -4.03 -11.97
C THR A 96 -2.59 -3.31 -13.20
N GLU A 97 -2.06 -2.12 -12.99
CA GLU A 97 -1.48 -1.28 -14.02
C GLU A 97 -0.16 -0.67 -13.54
N VAL A 98 0.72 -0.38 -14.48
CA VAL A 98 1.99 0.31 -14.22
C VAL A 98 2.07 1.56 -15.05
N VAL A 99 2.37 2.66 -14.39
CA VAL A 99 2.70 3.93 -15.04
C VAL A 99 4.21 4.08 -15.07
N GLN A 100 4.76 4.12 -16.26
CA GLN A 100 6.20 4.32 -16.47
C GLN A 100 6.45 5.77 -16.86
N LEU A 101 7.39 6.41 -16.16
CA LEU A 101 7.90 7.73 -16.49
C LEU A 101 9.28 7.57 -17.14
N ASP A 102 9.51 8.23 -18.25
CA ASP A 102 10.84 8.30 -18.85
C ASP A 102 11.58 9.59 -18.46
N ASP A 103 12.85 9.67 -18.80
CA ASP A 103 13.72 10.82 -18.49
C ASP A 103 13.28 12.11 -19.19
N HIS A 104 12.39 12.03 -20.15
CA HIS A 104 11.82 13.16 -20.91
C HIS A 104 10.43 13.55 -20.42
N GLY A 105 9.93 12.89 -19.37
CA GLY A 105 8.60 13.14 -18.81
C GLY A 105 7.46 12.50 -19.59
N ALA A 106 7.75 11.64 -20.56
CA ALA A 106 6.71 10.85 -21.24
C ALA A 106 6.11 9.84 -20.27
N ILE A 107 4.79 9.71 -20.30
CA ILE A 107 4.03 8.80 -19.46
C ILE A 107 3.52 7.67 -20.33
N GLN A 108 3.87 6.43 -19.95
CA GLN A 108 3.33 5.23 -20.56
C GLN A 108 2.56 4.45 -19.50
N ASN A 109 1.32 4.09 -19.81
CA ASN A 109 0.50 3.26 -18.94
C ASN A 109 0.34 1.88 -19.55
N HIS A 110 0.61 0.85 -18.77
CA HIS A 110 0.52 -0.54 -19.18
C HIS A 110 -0.31 -1.33 -18.19
N ARG A 111 -1.27 -2.08 -18.69
CA ARG A 111 -1.89 -3.13 -17.89
C ARG A 111 -0.87 -4.25 -17.67
N LEU A 112 -0.73 -4.74 -16.44
CA LEU A 112 0.19 -5.82 -16.14
C LEU A 112 -0.18 -7.09 -16.90
N SER A 113 0.81 -7.62 -17.63
CA SER A 113 0.75 -8.85 -18.40
C SER A 113 2.11 -9.55 -18.32
N PRO A 114 2.20 -10.85 -18.65
CA PRO A 114 3.50 -11.56 -18.64
C PRO A 114 4.59 -10.88 -19.45
N GLY A 115 4.24 -10.30 -20.61
CA GLY A 115 5.18 -9.57 -21.46
C GLY A 115 5.69 -8.28 -20.82
N ILE A 116 4.80 -7.50 -20.23
CA ILE A 116 5.15 -6.26 -19.50
C ILE A 116 5.98 -6.58 -18.26
N LEU A 117 5.61 -7.62 -17.51
CA LEU A 117 6.37 -8.05 -16.33
C LEU A 117 7.81 -8.44 -16.67
N LYS A 118 8.01 -9.16 -17.77
CA LYS A 118 9.34 -9.50 -18.27
C LYS A 118 10.15 -8.25 -18.60
N THR A 119 9.58 -7.32 -19.35
CA THR A 119 10.24 -6.06 -19.71
C THR A 119 10.61 -5.22 -18.49
N LEU A 120 9.71 -5.10 -17.52
CA LEU A 120 9.96 -4.37 -16.27
C LEU A 120 11.08 -5.03 -15.46
N SER A 121 11.04 -6.36 -15.33
CA SER A 121 12.07 -7.11 -14.60
C SER A 121 13.46 -6.87 -15.20
N GLU A 122 13.59 -7.00 -16.51
CA GLU A 122 14.87 -6.83 -17.20
C GLU A 122 15.40 -5.38 -17.15
N LYS A 123 14.51 -4.39 -17.20
CA LYS A 123 14.89 -2.98 -17.29
C LYS A 123 15.17 -2.31 -15.93
N TYR A 124 14.43 -2.69 -14.90
CA TYR A 124 14.42 -1.95 -13.63
C TYR A 124 14.81 -2.77 -12.39
N PHE A 125 14.79 -4.11 -12.47
CA PHE A 125 14.96 -4.97 -11.29
C PHE A 125 16.08 -6.02 -11.42
N ASN A 126 16.88 -5.96 -12.48
CA ASN A 126 18.08 -6.80 -12.65
C ASN A 126 19.37 -6.06 -12.31
#